data_7933fb40997e15d081bffa39c04ed593
#
_entry.id   7933fb40997e15d081bffa39c04ed593
#
_cell.length_a   1.000
_cell.length_b   1.000
_cell.length_c   1.000
_cell.angle_alpha   90.00
_cell.angle_beta   90.00
_cell.angle_gamma   90.00
#
_symmetry.space_group_name_H-M   'P 1'
#
loop_
_entity.id
_entity.type
_entity.pdbx_description
1 polymer ?
#
loop_
_entity_poly.entity_id
_entity_poly.type
_entity_poly.pdbx_seq_one_letter_code
_entity_poly.pdbx_strand_id
1 'polypeptide(L)'
;MQTIRHTHLKLLPGILATLLLSACSMGKMVVQGTESVMDSSVETMNRETDLELAREAMPANLKLIEGMLIEDPGNTFMRLYAAEGFYGYAFGFIELEDRERASQFYRRCYDHALRALQDTGIQANPETSSPAELEATVGKAGAKSVAALFWTASCLGKWIDLNRDEPTGIIEISSAAIMMQRVLELDDDFYYGGAHMFFGVYYGGRAPMFGGDHALAEEHFRKAAAINQDRLLLVDLLQAEYLDRQRLDQAGFNKRLTRIVEAPDDLYPEMALINGITKQRAHHLLTLEDDWF
;
A
#
# COMPACT_ATOMS: atom_id res chain seq x y z
N MET A 1 24.17 -23.12 -72.22
CA MET A 1 24.04 -23.74 -70.86
C MET A 1 24.28 -22.65 -69.80
N GLN A 2 23.23 -22.05 -69.29
CA GLN A 2 23.29 -21.00 -68.28
C GLN A 2 22.97 -21.59 -66.91
N THR A 3 23.89 -21.48 -65.95
CA THR A 3 23.77 -21.88 -64.55
C THR A 3 22.99 -20.82 -63.78
N ILE A 4 21.75 -21.15 -63.37
CA ILE A 4 20.96 -20.32 -62.49
C ILE A 4 21.48 -20.51 -61.04
N ARG A 5 22.02 -19.40 -60.47
CA ARG A 5 22.50 -19.35 -59.06
C ARG A 5 21.32 -19.32 -58.11
N HIS A 6 21.24 -20.30 -57.22
CA HIS A 6 20.35 -20.32 -56.05
C HIS A 6 20.89 -19.37 -54.93
N THR A 7 20.43 -18.14 -54.92
CA THR A 7 20.88 -17.12 -53.91
C THR A 7 19.74 -16.64 -52.99
N HIS A 8 18.51 -17.20 -53.06
CA HIS A 8 17.36 -16.64 -52.34
C HIS A 8 16.90 -17.41 -51.10
N LEU A 9 17.59 -18.49 -50.64
CA LEU A 9 17.11 -19.34 -49.57
C LEU A 9 17.71 -19.06 -48.18
N LYS A 10 18.63 -18.10 -48.03
CA LYS A 10 19.28 -17.80 -46.75
C LYS A 10 18.68 -16.57 -46.01
N LEU A 11 17.75 -15.84 -46.59
CA LEU A 11 17.14 -14.63 -46.02
C LEU A 11 15.89 -14.91 -45.17
N LEU A 12 15.19 -16.03 -45.44
CA LEU A 12 13.94 -16.38 -44.73
C LEU A 12 14.09 -16.65 -43.22
N PRO A 13 15.10 -17.40 -42.74
CA PRO A 13 15.22 -17.65 -41.29
C PRO A 13 15.61 -16.41 -40.48
N GLY A 14 16.30 -15.45 -41.09
CA GLY A 14 16.67 -14.18 -40.44
C GLY A 14 15.45 -13.25 -40.23
N ILE A 15 14.56 -13.19 -41.19
CA ILE A 15 13.33 -12.37 -41.11
C ILE A 15 12.34 -12.96 -40.09
N LEU A 16 12.24 -14.30 -40.03
CA LEU A 16 11.36 -14.97 -39.05
C LEU A 16 11.87 -14.81 -37.61
N ALA A 17 13.18 -14.83 -37.41
CA ALA A 17 13.78 -14.62 -36.09
C ALA A 17 13.62 -13.16 -35.60
N THR A 18 13.69 -12.16 -36.48
CA THR A 18 13.45 -10.76 -36.16
C THR A 18 11.99 -10.47 -35.85
N LEU A 19 11.04 -11.14 -36.48
CA LEU A 19 9.60 -11.03 -36.19
C LEU A 19 9.22 -11.62 -34.85
N LEU A 20 9.87 -12.70 -34.39
CA LEU A 20 9.64 -13.30 -33.08
C LEU A 20 10.21 -12.45 -31.93
N LEU A 21 11.31 -11.72 -32.14
CA LEU A 21 11.86 -10.78 -31.16
C LEU A 21 10.99 -9.50 -31.05
N SER A 22 10.28 -9.11 -32.08
CA SER A 22 9.39 -7.94 -32.06
C SER A 22 8.09 -8.21 -31.29
N ALA A 23 7.62 -9.45 -31.22
CA ALA A 23 6.38 -9.79 -30.52
C ALA A 23 6.51 -9.63 -28.98
N CYS A 24 7.65 -10.02 -28.39
CA CYS A 24 7.90 -9.81 -26.96
C CYS A 24 8.06 -8.32 -26.57
N SER A 25 8.41 -7.43 -27.51
CA SER A 25 8.53 -6.00 -27.25
C SER A 25 7.20 -5.26 -27.31
N MET A 26 6.21 -5.78 -28.04
CA MET A 26 4.93 -5.10 -28.27
C MET A 26 4.04 -5.14 -27.02
N GLY A 27 3.94 -6.27 -26.33
CA GLY A 27 3.18 -6.37 -25.05
C GLY A 27 3.73 -5.39 -24.01
N LYS A 28 5.05 -5.38 -23.82
CA LYS A 28 5.72 -4.44 -22.93
C LYS A 28 5.45 -2.97 -23.27
N MET A 29 5.52 -2.60 -24.54
CA MET A 29 5.27 -1.23 -25.00
C MET A 29 3.79 -0.83 -24.78
N VAL A 30 2.85 -1.75 -24.96
CA VAL A 30 1.43 -1.52 -24.66
C VAL A 30 1.26 -1.26 -23.16
N VAL A 31 1.84 -2.10 -22.28
CA VAL A 31 1.75 -1.92 -20.83
C VAL A 31 2.32 -0.56 -20.41
N GLN A 32 3.48 -0.17 -20.91
CA GLN A 32 4.09 1.15 -20.61
C GLN A 32 3.23 2.32 -21.12
N GLY A 33 2.51 2.14 -22.21
CA GLY A 33 1.58 3.15 -22.73
C GLY A 33 0.28 3.30 -21.91
N THR A 34 -0.01 2.39 -20.98
CA THR A 34 -1.24 2.45 -20.16
C THR A 34 -1.07 3.19 -18.83
N GLU A 35 0.13 3.67 -18.47
CA GLU A 35 0.41 4.28 -17.18
C GLU A 35 -0.55 5.45 -16.85
N SER A 36 -0.73 6.40 -17.78
CA SER A 36 -1.66 7.52 -17.57
C SER A 36 -3.13 7.10 -17.47
N VAL A 37 -3.51 5.99 -18.08
CA VAL A 37 -4.86 5.42 -17.96
C VAL A 37 -5.04 4.81 -16.58
N MET A 38 -4.00 4.19 -16.06
CA MET A 38 -4.03 3.64 -14.70
C MET A 38 -4.11 4.74 -13.64
N ASP A 39 -3.37 5.86 -13.80
CA ASP A 39 -3.50 7.04 -12.93
C ASP A 39 -4.95 7.53 -12.86
N SER A 40 -5.56 7.70 -14.04
CA SER A 40 -6.97 8.14 -14.13
C SER A 40 -7.94 7.11 -13.53
N SER A 41 -7.64 5.82 -13.65
CA SER A 41 -8.46 4.75 -13.05
C SER A 41 -8.39 4.78 -11.53
N VAL A 42 -7.20 5.00 -10.95
CA VAL A 42 -7.02 5.15 -9.50
C VAL A 42 -7.72 6.41 -9.00
N GLU A 43 -7.58 7.54 -9.69
CA GLU A 43 -8.28 8.77 -9.34
C GLU A 43 -9.82 8.57 -9.36
N THR A 44 -10.34 7.91 -10.38
CA THR A 44 -11.78 7.61 -10.50
C THR A 44 -12.22 6.69 -9.34
N MET A 45 -11.43 5.66 -9.01
CA MET A 45 -11.73 4.77 -7.89
C MET A 45 -11.72 5.51 -6.55
N ASN A 46 -10.76 6.41 -6.31
CA ASN A 46 -10.69 7.20 -5.08
C ASN A 46 -11.88 8.13 -4.88
N ARG A 47 -12.54 8.54 -5.97
CA ARG A 47 -13.75 9.39 -5.99
C ARG A 47 -15.05 8.58 -5.90
N GLU A 48 -14.98 7.24 -5.93
CA GLU A 48 -16.18 6.39 -5.90
C GLU A 48 -16.87 6.47 -4.53
N THR A 49 -18.18 6.66 -4.57
CA THR A 49 -19.03 6.75 -3.38
C THR A 49 -19.86 5.49 -3.15
N ASP A 50 -20.06 4.69 -4.20
CA ASP A 50 -20.71 3.39 -4.12
C ASP A 50 -19.69 2.32 -3.70
N LEU A 51 -19.71 1.99 -2.40
CA LEU A 51 -18.77 1.01 -1.83
C LEU A 51 -18.97 -0.41 -2.37
N GLU A 52 -20.19 -0.76 -2.77
CA GLU A 52 -20.49 -2.07 -3.36
C GLU A 52 -19.89 -2.17 -4.77
N LEU A 53 -20.08 -1.13 -5.60
CA LEU A 53 -19.45 -1.05 -6.92
C LEU A 53 -17.93 -1.10 -6.81
N ALA A 54 -17.34 -0.37 -5.87
CA ALA A 54 -15.88 -0.41 -5.64
C ALA A 54 -15.41 -1.82 -5.24
N ARG A 55 -16.12 -2.47 -4.31
CA ARG A 55 -15.84 -3.84 -3.86
C ARG A 55 -15.85 -4.85 -5.00
N GLU A 56 -16.83 -4.74 -5.91
CA GLU A 56 -16.97 -5.65 -7.05
C GLU A 56 -15.96 -5.39 -8.17
N ALA A 57 -15.60 -4.12 -8.42
CA ALA A 57 -14.70 -3.73 -9.51
C ALA A 57 -13.22 -3.98 -9.18
N MET A 58 -12.78 -3.77 -7.94
CA MET A 58 -11.37 -3.86 -7.55
C MET A 58 -10.73 -5.22 -7.85
N PRO A 59 -11.35 -6.39 -7.60
CA PRO A 59 -10.74 -7.69 -7.91
C PRO A 59 -10.41 -7.89 -9.38
N ALA A 60 -11.26 -7.44 -10.29
CA ALA A 60 -11.04 -7.54 -11.72
C ALA A 60 -9.86 -6.65 -12.16
N ASN A 61 -9.76 -5.43 -11.62
CA ASN A 61 -8.66 -4.52 -11.88
C ASN A 61 -7.32 -5.08 -11.37
N LEU A 62 -7.30 -5.67 -10.18
CA LEU A 62 -6.11 -6.32 -9.62
C LEU A 62 -5.63 -7.46 -10.52
N LYS A 63 -6.53 -8.29 -11.05
CA LYS A 63 -6.16 -9.38 -11.96
C LYS A 63 -5.69 -8.85 -13.32
N LEU A 64 -6.22 -7.74 -13.78
CA LEU A 64 -5.72 -7.08 -15.00
C LEU A 64 -4.28 -6.56 -14.80
N ILE A 65 -3.99 -5.88 -13.69
CA ILE A 65 -2.64 -5.39 -13.38
C ILE A 65 -1.64 -6.55 -13.28
N GLU A 66 -2.00 -7.65 -12.61
CA GLU A 66 -1.14 -8.84 -12.57
C GLU A 66 -0.94 -9.46 -13.95
N GLY A 67 -1.95 -9.43 -14.82
CA GLY A 67 -1.82 -9.84 -16.22
C GLY A 67 -0.81 -8.97 -16.99
N MET A 68 -0.86 -7.65 -16.79
CA MET A 68 0.11 -6.71 -17.39
C MET A 68 1.54 -6.97 -16.89
N LEU A 69 1.71 -7.38 -15.62
CA LEU A 69 3.00 -7.75 -15.05
C LEU A 69 3.58 -9.07 -15.60
N ILE A 70 2.78 -9.90 -16.27
CA ILE A 70 3.28 -11.04 -17.05
C ILE A 70 4.00 -10.55 -18.32
N GLU A 71 3.46 -9.52 -18.98
CA GLU A 71 4.03 -8.93 -20.20
C GLU A 71 5.26 -8.04 -19.92
N ASP A 72 5.23 -7.29 -18.79
CA ASP A 72 6.34 -6.43 -18.34
C ASP A 72 6.66 -6.67 -16.84
N PRO A 73 7.37 -7.78 -16.51
CA PRO A 73 7.66 -8.15 -15.13
C PRO A 73 8.49 -7.15 -14.33
N GLY A 74 9.24 -6.27 -15.00
CA GLY A 74 10.05 -5.22 -14.38
C GLY A 74 9.34 -3.86 -14.28
N ASN A 75 8.05 -3.79 -14.54
CA ASN A 75 7.31 -2.53 -14.48
C ASN A 75 7.02 -2.15 -13.02
N THR A 76 7.87 -1.29 -12.47
CA THR A 76 7.76 -0.80 -11.09
C THR A 76 6.44 -0.09 -10.82
N PHE A 77 5.93 0.65 -11.80
CA PHE A 77 4.69 1.40 -11.72
C PHE A 77 3.48 0.46 -11.54
N MET A 78 3.35 -0.55 -12.41
CA MET A 78 2.29 -1.56 -12.28
C MET A 78 2.39 -2.37 -10.97
N ARG A 79 3.61 -2.60 -10.46
CA ARG A 79 3.79 -3.25 -9.16
C ARG A 79 3.28 -2.40 -8.00
N LEU A 80 3.50 -1.08 -8.05
CA LEU A 80 3.01 -0.17 -7.03
C LEU A 80 1.48 -0.08 -7.03
N TYR A 81 0.84 -0.06 -8.22
CA TYR A 81 -0.62 -0.14 -8.29
C TYR A 81 -1.17 -1.47 -7.78
N ALA A 82 -0.50 -2.59 -8.07
CA ALA A 82 -0.89 -3.87 -7.49
C ALA A 82 -0.80 -3.85 -5.96
N ALA A 83 0.29 -3.31 -5.40
CA ALA A 83 0.48 -3.20 -3.96
C ALA A 83 -0.61 -2.33 -3.32
N GLU A 84 -0.82 -1.11 -3.81
CA GLU A 84 -1.86 -0.20 -3.34
C GLU A 84 -3.25 -0.82 -3.43
N GLY A 85 -3.57 -1.42 -4.57
CA GLY A 85 -4.87 -2.02 -4.78
C GLY A 85 -5.13 -3.25 -3.90
N PHE A 86 -4.14 -4.13 -3.67
CA PHE A 86 -4.26 -5.24 -2.71
C PHE A 86 -4.41 -4.74 -1.28
N TYR A 87 -3.67 -3.70 -0.88
CA TYR A 87 -3.81 -3.06 0.42
C TYR A 87 -5.21 -2.47 0.61
N GLY A 88 -5.64 -1.64 -0.34
CA GLY A 88 -6.93 -0.96 -0.29
C GLY A 88 -8.11 -1.95 -0.29
N TYR A 89 -8.04 -3.00 -1.11
CA TYR A 89 -9.07 -4.03 -1.15
C TYR A 89 -9.15 -4.84 0.15
N ALA A 90 -7.98 -5.24 0.69
CA ALA A 90 -7.92 -5.94 1.98
C ALA A 90 -8.49 -5.08 3.10
N PHE A 91 -8.02 -3.84 3.23
CA PHE A 91 -8.45 -2.92 4.28
C PHE A 91 -9.93 -2.54 4.17
N GLY A 92 -10.38 -2.22 2.95
CA GLY A 92 -11.74 -1.70 2.74
C GLY A 92 -12.83 -2.74 2.83
N PHE A 93 -12.55 -3.97 2.37
CA PHE A 93 -13.64 -4.90 2.09
C PHE A 93 -13.47 -6.32 2.65
N ILE A 94 -12.27 -6.71 3.06
CA ILE A 94 -12.03 -8.11 3.44
C ILE A 94 -11.68 -8.25 4.93
N GLU A 95 -10.92 -7.33 5.50
CA GLU A 95 -10.31 -7.48 6.83
C GLU A 95 -11.33 -7.69 7.96
N LEU A 96 -12.49 -7.03 7.89
CA LEU A 96 -13.54 -7.17 8.89
C LEU A 96 -14.36 -8.46 8.74
N GLU A 97 -14.36 -9.07 7.56
CA GLU A 97 -15.15 -10.25 7.24
C GLU A 97 -14.32 -11.55 7.29
N ASP A 98 -13.10 -11.50 6.78
CA ASP A 98 -12.21 -12.66 6.63
C ASP A 98 -10.75 -12.25 6.85
N ARG A 99 -10.33 -12.32 8.11
CA ARG A 99 -8.99 -11.90 8.56
C ARG A 99 -7.87 -12.71 7.90
N GLU A 100 -8.08 -14.00 7.70
CA GLU A 100 -7.08 -14.88 7.07
C GLU A 100 -6.88 -14.51 5.59
N ARG A 101 -7.96 -14.29 4.87
CA ARG A 101 -7.92 -13.85 3.48
C ARG A 101 -7.31 -12.47 3.34
N ALA A 102 -7.61 -11.53 4.25
CA ALA A 102 -6.98 -10.22 4.28
C ALA A 102 -5.47 -10.31 4.49
N SER A 103 -5.00 -11.19 5.41
CA SER A 103 -3.58 -11.46 5.62
C SER A 103 -2.90 -11.91 4.32
N GLN A 104 -3.52 -12.81 3.55
CA GLN A 104 -2.99 -13.25 2.25
C GLN A 104 -2.90 -12.10 1.24
N PHE A 105 -3.85 -11.16 1.23
CA PHE A 105 -3.81 -9.99 0.35
C PHE A 105 -2.72 -8.99 0.78
N TYR A 106 -2.52 -8.76 2.08
CA TYR A 106 -1.40 -7.95 2.56
C TYR A 106 -0.05 -8.59 2.24
N ARG A 107 0.05 -9.92 2.21
CA ARG A 107 1.25 -10.61 1.75
C ARG A 107 1.50 -10.38 0.25
N ARG A 108 0.47 -10.48 -0.60
CA ARG A 108 0.59 -10.14 -2.04
C ARG A 108 0.96 -8.68 -2.25
N CYS A 109 0.37 -7.77 -1.47
CA CYS A 109 0.76 -6.36 -1.44
C CYS A 109 2.27 -6.22 -1.18
N TYR A 110 2.77 -6.85 -0.12
CA TYR A 110 4.17 -6.83 0.26
C TYR A 110 5.09 -7.38 -0.83
N ASP A 111 4.74 -8.51 -1.45
CA ASP A 111 5.54 -9.11 -2.51
C ASP A 111 5.68 -8.18 -3.73
N HIS A 112 4.59 -7.51 -4.13
CA HIS A 112 4.64 -6.51 -5.20
C HIS A 112 5.47 -5.29 -4.81
N ALA A 113 5.26 -4.73 -3.63
CA ALA A 113 5.96 -3.55 -3.15
C ALA A 113 7.46 -3.80 -2.96
N LEU A 114 7.84 -4.92 -2.35
CA LEU A 114 9.24 -5.31 -2.17
C LEU A 114 9.94 -5.48 -3.51
N ARG A 115 9.28 -6.11 -4.48
CA ARG A 115 9.86 -6.22 -5.83
C ARG A 115 10.02 -4.86 -6.50
N ALA A 116 9.03 -3.97 -6.37
CA ALA A 116 9.14 -2.59 -6.84
C ALA A 116 10.33 -1.88 -6.20
N LEU A 117 10.55 -2.05 -4.90
CA LEU A 117 11.70 -1.48 -4.18
C LEU A 117 13.03 -1.99 -4.75
N GLN A 118 13.15 -3.30 -4.97
CA GLN A 118 14.32 -3.91 -5.57
C GLN A 118 14.58 -3.40 -7.00
N ASP A 119 13.53 -3.19 -7.79
CA ASP A 119 13.62 -2.64 -9.14
C ASP A 119 14.09 -1.17 -9.15
N THR A 120 13.93 -0.41 -8.04
CA THR A 120 14.55 0.92 -7.87
C THR A 120 16.06 0.86 -7.58
N GLY A 121 16.62 -0.33 -7.39
CA GLY A 121 18.03 -0.57 -7.05
C GLY A 121 18.31 -0.73 -5.54
N ILE A 122 17.28 -0.70 -4.69
CA ILE A 122 17.39 -0.91 -3.24
C ILE A 122 17.15 -2.40 -2.95
N GLN A 123 18.25 -3.16 -2.79
CA GLN A 123 18.21 -4.60 -2.52
C GLN A 123 17.99 -4.87 -1.02
N ALA A 124 16.90 -4.33 -0.48
CA ALA A 124 16.49 -4.59 0.90
C ALA A 124 15.79 -5.95 1.01
N ASN A 125 16.04 -6.63 2.13
CA ASN A 125 15.28 -7.81 2.54
C ASN A 125 14.83 -7.65 4.01
N PRO A 126 13.64 -7.05 4.24
CA PRO A 126 13.17 -6.72 5.60
C PRO A 126 13.00 -7.94 6.51
N GLU A 127 12.80 -9.14 5.95
CA GLU A 127 12.56 -10.37 6.71
C GLU A 127 13.84 -11.06 7.15
N THR A 128 14.97 -10.83 6.47
CA THR A 128 16.23 -11.56 6.74
C THR A 128 17.41 -10.68 7.10
N SER A 129 17.37 -9.37 6.80
CA SER A 129 18.44 -8.44 7.14
C SER A 129 18.40 -8.09 8.63
N SER A 130 19.56 -7.94 9.23
CA SER A 130 19.64 -7.28 10.54
C SER A 130 19.18 -5.80 10.44
N PRO A 131 18.72 -5.18 11.53
CA PRO A 131 18.32 -3.77 11.52
C PRO A 131 19.40 -2.84 10.95
N ALA A 132 20.67 -3.03 11.33
CA ALA A 132 21.79 -2.20 10.86
C ALA A 132 22.06 -2.37 9.36
N GLU A 133 21.96 -3.60 8.82
CA GLU A 133 22.07 -3.86 7.37
C GLU A 133 20.94 -3.24 6.59
N LEU A 134 19.71 -3.33 7.15
CA LEU A 134 18.54 -2.73 6.53
C LEU A 134 18.63 -1.21 6.50
N GLU A 135 19.00 -0.56 7.62
CA GLU A 135 19.25 0.89 7.71
C GLU A 135 20.29 1.34 6.68
N ALA A 136 21.43 0.64 6.61
CA ALA A 136 22.48 0.96 5.65
C ALA A 136 22.05 0.82 4.19
N THR A 137 21.15 -0.13 3.91
CA THR A 137 20.63 -0.37 2.56
C THR A 137 19.55 0.65 2.21
N VAL A 138 18.58 0.86 3.08
CA VAL A 138 17.47 1.80 2.92
C VAL A 138 17.95 3.25 2.92
N GLY A 139 19.00 3.57 3.67
CA GLY A 139 19.64 4.90 3.67
C GLY A 139 20.17 5.36 2.30
N LYS A 140 20.39 4.42 1.36
CA LYS A 140 20.78 4.74 -0.03
C LYS A 140 19.59 5.13 -0.93
N ALA A 141 18.37 4.92 -0.45
CA ALA A 141 17.17 5.24 -1.21
C ALA A 141 17.02 6.75 -1.41
N GLY A 142 16.56 7.15 -2.58
CA GLY A 142 16.21 8.53 -2.92
C GLY A 142 14.74 8.66 -3.30
N ALA A 143 14.34 9.83 -3.80
CA ALA A 143 12.95 10.17 -4.12
C ALA A 143 12.22 9.11 -4.97
N LYS A 144 12.87 8.51 -5.95
CA LYS A 144 12.29 7.46 -6.80
C LYS A 144 11.87 6.19 -6.06
N SER A 145 12.37 5.98 -4.84
CA SER A 145 12.08 4.79 -4.03
C SER A 145 11.03 5.04 -2.95
N VAL A 146 10.53 6.27 -2.78
CA VAL A 146 9.60 6.66 -1.72
C VAL A 146 8.34 5.80 -1.75
N ALA A 147 7.65 5.72 -2.89
CA ALA A 147 6.44 4.92 -3.02
C ALA A 147 6.67 3.43 -2.72
N ALA A 148 7.78 2.87 -3.20
CA ALA A 148 8.11 1.46 -2.97
C ALA A 148 8.47 1.18 -1.50
N LEU A 149 9.20 2.07 -0.83
CA LEU A 149 9.46 1.99 0.61
C LEU A 149 8.17 2.06 1.42
N PHE A 150 7.32 3.04 1.10
CA PHE A 150 6.04 3.25 1.78
C PHE A 150 5.14 2.02 1.69
N TRP A 151 4.91 1.51 0.49
CA TRP A 151 4.03 0.34 0.31
C TRP A 151 4.66 -0.94 0.90
N THR A 152 5.99 -1.14 0.81
CA THR A 152 6.64 -2.29 1.44
C THR A 152 6.44 -2.26 2.96
N ALA A 153 6.66 -1.10 3.59
CA ALA A 153 6.49 -0.94 5.03
C ALA A 153 5.02 -1.06 5.46
N SER A 154 4.09 -0.45 4.73
CA SER A 154 2.65 -0.48 5.04
C SER A 154 2.07 -1.88 4.93
N CYS A 155 2.39 -2.62 3.85
CA CYS A 155 1.90 -3.98 3.65
C CYS A 155 2.47 -4.93 4.71
N LEU A 156 3.78 -4.81 5.01
CA LEU A 156 4.43 -5.60 6.07
C LEU A 156 3.80 -5.29 7.42
N GLY A 157 3.60 -4.02 7.76
CA GLY A 157 2.99 -3.60 9.02
C GLY A 157 1.57 -4.16 9.22
N LYS A 158 0.74 -4.12 8.18
CA LYS A 158 -0.62 -4.69 8.24
C LYS A 158 -0.61 -6.21 8.28
N TRP A 159 0.29 -6.86 7.55
CA TRP A 159 0.43 -8.32 7.64
C TRP A 159 0.81 -8.75 9.07
N ILE A 160 1.77 -8.05 9.71
CA ILE A 160 2.17 -8.32 11.10
C ILE A 160 1.01 -8.07 12.06
N ASP A 161 0.26 -6.98 11.87
CA ASP A 161 -0.89 -6.63 12.72
C ASP A 161 -1.97 -7.73 12.73
N LEU A 162 -2.17 -8.39 11.59
CA LEU A 162 -3.09 -9.53 11.48
C LEU A 162 -2.49 -10.85 11.98
N ASN A 163 -1.17 -10.98 12.08
CA ASN A 163 -0.47 -12.23 12.44
C ASN A 163 0.39 -12.06 13.71
N ARG A 164 -0.14 -11.38 14.73
CA ARG A 164 0.57 -11.06 15.98
C ARG A 164 1.04 -12.27 16.77
N ASP A 165 0.47 -13.44 16.51
CA ASP A 165 0.86 -14.71 17.14
C ASP A 165 2.15 -15.29 16.53
N GLU A 166 2.63 -14.76 15.41
CA GLU A 166 3.89 -15.17 14.77
C GLU A 166 5.10 -14.61 15.55
N PRO A 167 6.05 -15.47 15.96
CA PRO A 167 7.20 -15.03 16.80
C PRO A 167 8.13 -14.01 16.13
N THR A 168 8.12 -13.94 14.81
CA THR A 168 8.98 -13.04 14.01
C THR A 168 8.47 -11.59 13.99
N GLY A 169 7.20 -11.36 14.33
CA GLY A 169 6.53 -10.06 14.19
C GLY A 169 7.24 -8.88 14.86
N ILE A 170 7.96 -9.09 15.97
CA ILE A 170 8.70 -8.03 16.68
C ILE A 170 9.89 -7.50 15.83
N ILE A 171 10.60 -8.39 15.15
CA ILE A 171 11.74 -8.01 14.30
C ILE A 171 11.22 -7.33 13.03
N GLU A 172 10.19 -7.89 12.44
CA GLU A 172 9.62 -7.42 11.18
C GLU A 172 8.95 -6.06 11.31
N ILE A 173 8.30 -5.74 12.45
CA ILE A 173 7.73 -4.40 12.67
C ILE A 173 8.82 -3.33 12.78
N SER A 174 9.99 -3.66 13.32
CA SER A 174 11.14 -2.76 13.33
C SER A 174 11.67 -2.51 11.92
N SER A 175 11.66 -3.53 11.06
CA SER A 175 12.03 -3.40 9.65
C SER A 175 11.06 -2.48 8.89
N ALA A 176 9.77 -2.59 9.15
CA ALA A 176 8.77 -1.67 8.59
C ALA A 176 9.01 -0.22 9.07
N ALA A 177 9.33 -0.03 10.35
CA ALA A 177 9.64 1.29 10.90
C ALA A 177 10.91 1.92 10.29
N ILE A 178 11.97 1.14 10.06
CA ILE A 178 13.19 1.62 9.38
C ILE A 178 12.88 2.14 7.97
N MET A 179 12.10 1.39 7.20
CA MET A 179 11.70 1.81 5.86
C MET A 179 10.82 3.06 5.90
N MET A 180 9.85 3.11 6.81
CA MET A 180 8.93 4.23 6.94
C MET A 180 9.63 5.50 7.45
N GLN A 181 10.67 5.35 8.31
CA GLN A 181 11.53 6.46 8.73
C GLN A 181 12.22 7.10 7.50
N ARG A 182 12.68 6.28 6.56
CA ARG A 182 13.28 6.81 5.34
C ARG A 182 12.27 7.53 4.45
N VAL A 183 11.00 7.11 4.44
CA VAL A 183 9.94 7.85 3.76
C VAL A 183 9.76 9.23 4.38
N LEU A 184 9.67 9.35 5.72
CA LEU A 184 9.59 10.65 6.41
C LEU A 184 10.74 11.59 6.07
N GLU A 185 11.97 11.05 5.93
CA GLU A 185 13.15 11.86 5.60
C GLU A 185 13.15 12.36 4.16
N LEU A 186 12.53 11.62 3.24
CA LEU A 186 12.52 11.91 1.82
C LEU A 186 11.30 12.75 1.40
N ASP A 187 10.14 12.46 1.98
CA ASP A 187 8.85 13.07 1.64
C ASP A 187 7.83 12.76 2.76
N ASP A 188 7.72 13.66 3.73
CA ASP A 188 6.84 13.48 4.89
C ASP A 188 5.35 13.69 4.59
N ASP A 189 5.04 14.36 3.49
CA ASP A 189 3.67 14.54 2.98
C ASP A 189 3.20 13.36 2.11
N PHE A 190 4.12 12.44 1.73
CA PHE A 190 3.82 11.35 0.81
C PHE A 190 2.56 10.58 1.24
N TYR A 191 1.72 10.27 0.25
CA TYR A 191 0.47 9.56 0.42
C TYR A 191 -0.39 10.12 1.57
N TYR A 192 -0.64 11.43 1.50
CA TYR A 192 -1.47 12.15 2.48
C TYR A 192 -0.92 12.12 3.92
N GLY A 193 0.39 12.14 4.08
CA GLY A 193 1.04 11.99 5.38
C GLY A 193 1.00 10.56 5.91
N GLY A 194 1.02 9.57 5.00
CA GLY A 194 0.90 8.16 5.34
C GLY A 194 1.97 7.65 6.30
N ALA A 195 3.20 8.16 6.20
CA ALA A 195 4.26 7.83 7.14
C ALA A 195 3.96 8.34 8.56
N HIS A 196 3.32 9.49 8.69
CA HIS A 196 2.85 9.98 9.99
C HIS A 196 1.71 9.12 10.54
N MET A 197 0.76 8.69 9.71
CA MET A 197 -0.27 7.73 10.14
C MET A 197 0.34 6.41 10.62
N PHE A 198 1.33 5.87 9.89
CA PHE A 198 2.06 4.67 10.30
C PHE A 198 2.71 4.84 11.68
N PHE A 199 3.46 5.92 11.92
CA PHE A 199 4.11 6.14 13.22
C PHE A 199 3.12 6.45 14.34
N GLY A 200 2.00 7.08 14.05
CA GLY A 200 0.88 7.21 14.98
C GLY A 200 0.40 5.85 15.50
N VAL A 201 0.17 4.90 14.59
CA VAL A 201 -0.19 3.51 14.91
C VAL A 201 0.98 2.77 15.59
N TYR A 202 2.20 2.93 15.08
CA TYR A 202 3.40 2.27 15.59
C TYR A 202 3.67 2.60 17.07
N TYR A 203 3.59 3.87 17.45
CA TYR A 203 3.79 4.30 18.83
C TYR A 203 2.53 4.18 19.69
N GLY A 204 1.34 4.41 19.12
CA GLY A 204 0.08 4.40 19.83
C GLY A 204 -0.45 3.01 20.17
N GLY A 205 -0.28 2.04 19.25
CA GLY A 205 -0.83 0.69 19.38
C GLY A 205 -0.04 -0.25 20.32
N ARG A 206 0.99 0.24 21.02
CA ARG A 206 1.85 -0.55 21.90
C ARG A 206 1.93 0.05 23.30
N ALA A 207 1.99 -0.82 24.30
CA ALA A 207 2.27 -0.36 25.66
C ALA A 207 3.70 0.23 25.76
N PRO A 208 3.97 1.19 26.64
CA PRO A 208 5.28 1.82 26.78
C PRO A 208 6.43 0.83 27.00
N MET A 209 6.19 -0.25 27.74
CA MET A 209 7.19 -1.31 27.99
C MET A 209 7.61 -2.08 26.71
N PHE A 210 6.81 -1.99 25.64
CA PHE A 210 7.08 -2.59 24.34
C PHE A 210 7.44 -1.54 23.28
N GLY A 211 7.90 -0.35 23.68
CA GLY A 211 8.34 0.71 22.79
C GLY A 211 7.20 1.60 22.28
N GLY A 212 6.04 1.59 22.94
CA GLY A 212 4.98 2.57 22.69
C GLY A 212 5.35 3.93 23.28
N ASP A 213 4.91 5.00 22.61
CA ASP A 213 5.01 6.38 23.07
C ASP A 213 3.76 7.15 22.65
N HIS A 214 2.84 7.29 23.58
CA HIS A 214 1.54 7.90 23.30
C HIS A 214 1.65 9.40 22.96
N ALA A 215 2.64 10.12 23.50
CA ALA A 215 2.83 11.54 23.18
C ALA A 215 3.37 11.69 21.75
N LEU A 216 4.31 10.83 21.36
CA LEU A 216 4.85 10.81 19.99
C LEU A 216 3.79 10.35 18.99
N ALA A 217 2.94 9.40 19.37
CA ALA A 217 1.79 8.98 18.54
C ALA A 217 0.82 10.14 18.26
N GLU A 218 0.46 10.93 19.30
CA GLU A 218 -0.38 12.12 19.13
C GLU A 218 0.26 13.15 18.21
N GLU A 219 1.57 13.36 18.33
CA GLU A 219 2.28 14.30 17.45
C GLU A 219 2.20 13.85 16.00
N HIS A 220 2.41 12.57 15.73
CA HIS A 220 2.31 12.01 14.38
C HIS A 220 0.90 12.11 13.81
N PHE A 221 -0.14 11.72 14.57
CA PHE A 221 -1.53 11.88 14.12
C PHE A 221 -1.88 13.34 13.86
N ARG A 222 -1.44 14.28 14.71
CA ARG A 222 -1.64 15.71 14.50
C ARG A 222 -0.98 16.21 13.21
N LYS A 223 0.24 15.74 12.88
CA LYS A 223 0.91 16.07 11.62
C LYS A 223 0.14 15.53 10.41
N ALA A 224 -0.28 14.25 10.46
CA ALA A 224 -1.11 13.67 9.40
C ALA A 224 -2.41 14.46 9.20
N ALA A 225 -3.11 14.81 10.28
CA ALA A 225 -4.33 15.63 10.21
C ALA A 225 -4.07 17.00 9.58
N ALA A 226 -2.98 17.67 9.94
CA ALA A 226 -2.61 18.98 9.36
C ALA A 226 -2.33 18.89 7.85
N ILE A 227 -1.61 17.86 7.37
CA ILE A 227 -1.34 17.62 5.95
C ILE A 227 -2.66 17.49 5.17
N ASN A 228 -3.64 16.79 5.74
CA ASN A 228 -4.94 16.54 5.13
C ASN A 228 -5.99 17.63 5.43
N GLN A 229 -5.65 18.67 6.19
CA GLN A 229 -6.58 19.72 6.62
C GLN A 229 -7.82 19.14 7.34
N ASP A 230 -7.62 18.10 8.14
CA ASP A 230 -8.66 17.34 8.87
C ASP A 230 -9.76 16.73 7.98
N ARG A 231 -9.51 16.55 6.67
CA ARG A 231 -10.49 16.01 5.72
C ARG A 231 -10.41 14.50 5.52
N LEU A 232 -9.25 13.87 5.81
CA LEU A 232 -9.07 12.42 5.70
C LEU A 232 -9.46 11.76 7.01
N LEU A 233 -10.67 11.20 7.07
CA LEU A 233 -11.26 10.59 8.26
C LEU A 233 -10.46 9.39 8.80
N LEU A 234 -9.64 8.76 7.95
CA LEU A 234 -8.78 7.64 8.31
C LEU A 234 -7.83 7.99 9.47
N VAL A 235 -7.37 9.24 9.58
CA VAL A 235 -6.49 9.68 10.69
C VAL A 235 -7.18 9.51 12.02
N ASP A 236 -8.43 9.97 12.16
CA ASP A 236 -9.22 9.82 13.38
C ASP A 236 -9.54 8.35 13.69
N LEU A 237 -9.85 7.56 12.66
CA LEU A 237 -10.11 6.12 12.83
C LEU A 237 -8.90 5.41 13.45
N LEU A 238 -7.71 5.63 12.87
CA LEU A 238 -6.48 5.01 13.35
C LEU A 238 -6.11 5.50 14.75
N GLN A 239 -6.34 6.78 15.04
CA GLN A 239 -6.08 7.31 16.39
C GLN A 239 -7.04 6.69 17.42
N ALA A 240 -8.32 6.55 17.09
CA ALA A 240 -9.29 5.90 17.98
C ALA A 240 -8.92 4.43 18.23
N GLU A 241 -8.69 3.67 17.16
CA GLU A 241 -8.44 2.23 17.22
C GLU A 241 -7.12 1.87 17.92
N TYR A 242 -6.05 2.62 17.69
CA TYR A 242 -4.71 2.26 18.16
C TYR A 242 -4.22 3.07 19.35
N LEU A 243 -4.59 4.34 19.49
CA LEU A 243 -4.10 5.18 20.58
C LEU A 243 -5.13 5.32 21.71
N ASP A 244 -6.35 5.76 21.42
CA ASP A 244 -7.35 6.02 22.45
C ASP A 244 -7.74 4.71 23.15
N ARG A 245 -7.92 3.63 22.39
CA ARG A 245 -8.13 2.28 22.93
C ARG A 245 -6.97 1.81 23.82
N GLN A 246 -5.72 1.99 23.39
CA GLN A 246 -4.54 1.58 24.16
C GLN A 246 -4.39 2.37 25.46
N ARG A 247 -4.87 3.61 25.50
CA ARG A 247 -4.91 4.48 26.69
C ARG A 247 -6.11 4.21 27.59
N LEU A 248 -7.07 3.42 27.16
CA LEU A 248 -8.39 3.27 27.77
C LEU A 248 -9.14 4.62 27.86
N ASP A 249 -8.95 5.49 26.84
CA ASP A 249 -9.66 6.76 26.71
C ASP A 249 -10.97 6.55 25.91
N GLN A 250 -11.98 6.00 26.58
CA GLN A 250 -13.30 5.76 25.99
C GLN A 250 -13.94 7.05 25.45
N ALA A 251 -13.77 8.17 26.16
CA ALA A 251 -14.36 9.45 25.73
C ALA A 251 -13.71 9.97 24.43
N GLY A 252 -12.40 9.87 24.30
CA GLY A 252 -11.67 10.21 23.09
C GLY A 252 -12.04 9.31 21.93
N PHE A 253 -12.08 8.00 22.15
CA PHE A 253 -12.50 7.00 21.19
C PHE A 253 -13.90 7.29 20.62
N ASN A 254 -14.89 7.40 21.49
CA ASN A 254 -16.29 7.68 21.10
C ASN A 254 -16.41 9.01 20.32
N LYS A 255 -15.80 10.08 20.83
CA LYS A 255 -15.81 11.39 20.18
C LYS A 255 -15.28 11.35 18.75
N ARG A 256 -14.15 10.63 18.50
CA ARG A 256 -13.57 10.53 17.16
C ARG A 256 -14.45 9.73 16.23
N LEU A 257 -14.93 8.56 16.67
CA LEU A 257 -15.79 7.72 15.84
C LEU A 257 -17.11 8.41 15.51
N THR A 258 -17.72 9.13 16.47
CA THR A 258 -18.92 9.95 16.22
C THR A 258 -18.63 11.03 15.16
N ARG A 259 -17.51 11.76 15.29
CA ARG A 259 -17.09 12.74 14.27
C ARG A 259 -16.98 12.10 12.86
N ILE A 260 -16.41 10.89 12.76
CA ILE A 260 -16.30 10.18 11.49
C ILE A 260 -17.69 9.88 10.91
N VAL A 261 -18.57 9.32 11.71
CA VAL A 261 -19.92 8.92 11.27
C VAL A 261 -20.76 10.12 10.84
N GLU A 262 -20.66 11.25 11.56
CA GLU A 262 -21.40 12.49 11.31
C GLU A 262 -20.80 13.37 10.21
N ALA A 263 -19.57 13.07 9.74
CA ALA A 263 -18.90 13.86 8.71
C ALA A 263 -19.72 13.89 7.40
N PRO A 264 -19.77 15.04 6.68
CA PRO A 264 -20.40 15.11 5.37
C PRO A 264 -19.78 14.12 4.37
N ASP A 265 -20.58 13.56 3.45
CA ASP A 265 -20.06 12.63 2.44
C ASP A 265 -19.18 13.32 1.40
N ASP A 266 -19.37 14.61 1.20
CA ASP A 266 -18.57 15.46 0.32
C ASP A 266 -17.41 16.20 1.03
N LEU A 267 -17.01 15.76 2.24
CA LEU A 267 -15.93 16.36 3.00
C LEU A 267 -14.60 16.35 2.23
N TYR A 268 -14.33 15.29 1.49
CA TYR A 268 -13.11 15.13 0.68
C TYR A 268 -13.44 14.35 -0.61
N PRO A 269 -13.99 15.00 -1.66
CA PRO A 269 -14.46 14.32 -2.86
C PRO A 269 -13.38 13.51 -3.59
N GLU A 270 -12.12 13.97 -3.54
CA GLU A 270 -10.97 13.28 -4.13
C GLU A 270 -10.62 11.97 -3.40
N MET A 271 -11.10 11.79 -2.16
CA MET A 271 -10.85 10.65 -1.29
C MET A 271 -12.16 10.09 -0.73
N ALA A 272 -13.24 10.16 -1.53
CA ALA A 272 -14.57 9.73 -1.12
C ALA A 272 -14.61 8.26 -0.74
N LEU A 273 -13.94 7.39 -1.52
CA LEU A 273 -13.89 5.94 -1.25
C LEU A 273 -13.32 5.63 0.14
N ILE A 274 -12.13 6.14 0.45
CA ILE A 274 -11.50 5.83 1.75
C ILE A 274 -12.28 6.45 2.91
N ASN A 275 -12.87 7.65 2.75
CA ASN A 275 -13.73 8.24 3.77
C ASN A 275 -15.02 7.42 3.97
N GLY A 276 -15.63 6.89 2.91
CA GLY A 276 -16.77 5.99 2.99
C GLY A 276 -16.45 4.67 3.71
N ILE A 277 -15.33 4.04 3.36
CA ILE A 277 -14.79 2.85 4.04
C ILE A 277 -14.54 3.16 5.53
N THR A 278 -13.95 4.34 5.81
CA THR A 278 -13.66 4.78 7.18
C THR A 278 -14.93 4.92 8.02
N LYS A 279 -16.01 5.46 7.46
CA LYS A 279 -17.32 5.51 8.12
C LYS A 279 -17.88 4.12 8.45
N GLN A 280 -17.78 3.20 7.50
CA GLN A 280 -18.19 1.79 7.74
C GLN A 280 -17.41 1.16 8.89
N ARG A 281 -16.08 1.35 8.92
CA ARG A 281 -15.21 0.84 9.99
C ARG A 281 -15.51 1.52 11.32
N ALA A 282 -15.78 2.83 11.34
CA ALA A 282 -16.16 3.54 12.55
C ALA A 282 -17.47 3.03 13.15
N HIS A 283 -18.49 2.75 12.32
CA HIS A 283 -19.71 2.09 12.77
C HIS A 283 -19.42 0.73 13.41
N HIS A 284 -18.55 -0.08 12.81
CA HIS A 284 -18.17 -1.37 13.36
C HIS A 284 -17.45 -1.20 14.71
N LEU A 285 -16.47 -0.28 14.83
CA LEU A 285 -15.73 -0.05 16.07
C LEU A 285 -16.64 0.44 17.21
N LEU A 286 -17.64 1.27 16.92
CA LEU A 286 -18.64 1.68 17.91
C LEU A 286 -19.46 0.51 18.48
N THR A 287 -19.66 -0.57 17.72
CA THR A 287 -20.32 -1.77 18.25
C THR A 287 -19.47 -2.57 19.24
N LEU A 288 -18.16 -2.33 19.25
CA LEU A 288 -17.19 -3.00 20.13
C LEU A 288 -16.81 -2.17 21.36
N GLU A 289 -17.35 -0.94 21.49
CA GLU A 289 -16.97 -0.01 22.56
C GLU A 289 -17.17 -0.62 23.96
N ASP A 290 -18.32 -1.18 24.24
CA ASP A 290 -18.65 -1.79 25.54
C ASP A 290 -17.80 -3.03 25.86
N ASP A 291 -17.25 -3.71 24.84
CA ASP A 291 -16.35 -4.88 25.03
C ASP A 291 -14.91 -4.46 25.32
N TRP A 292 -14.54 -3.23 25.00
CA TRP A 292 -13.17 -2.74 25.07
C TRP A 292 -12.89 -1.83 26.26
N PHE A 293 -13.91 -1.19 26.82
CA PHE A 293 -13.82 -0.25 27.94
C PHE A 293 -14.72 -0.62 29.11
#